data_d7e565ec52a0351fb344d2d25e540e75
#
_entry.id   d7e565ec52a0351fb344d2d25e540e75
#
_cell.length_a   1.000
_cell.length_b   1.000
_cell.length_c   1.000
_cell.angle_alpha   90.00
_cell.angle_beta   90.00
_cell.angle_gamma   90.00
#
_symmetry.space_group_name_H-M   'P 1'
#
loop_
_entity.id
_entity.type
_entity.pdbx_description
1 polymer ?
#
loop_
_entity_poly.entity_id
_entity_poly.type
_entity_poly.pdbx_seq_one_letter_code
_entity_poly.pdbx_strand_id
1 'polypeptide(L)'
;MYVSMKEMLNNANKNNYAVLAVNCFNMETVRAAVKAAEEKRAPIIINIVQDHFQEHAKAELIAPITKELVKNKNVPVALNLDHGKDYDSCVYALRHGFTSLMIDASSRPFTENIEITGEVVQLAKAAGLSVEGELGHIGSGASYTGENQKELYTDPGETKEFFEKTGIDALAVSCGTAHGLYKEGVIPEINFELIKEIKNITGKPLVLHGGSGAGEEGLRKAVSCGINKINVGADIFKAGRKKIYGELMK
;
A
#
# COMPACT_ATOMS: atom_id res chain seq x y z
N MET A 1 -4.90 4.07 18.05
CA MET A 1 -6.00 3.10 17.86
C MET A 1 -5.57 2.08 16.80
N TYR A 2 -5.65 0.79 17.09
CA TYR A 2 -5.30 -0.29 16.16
C TYR A 2 -6.55 -0.71 15.39
N VAL A 3 -6.60 -0.43 14.08
CA VAL A 3 -7.83 -0.49 13.28
C VAL A 3 -7.58 -1.10 11.90
N SER A 4 -8.65 -1.56 11.23
CA SER A 4 -8.61 -1.91 9.81
C SER A 4 -8.44 -0.66 8.94
N MET A 5 -7.83 -0.78 7.77
CA MET A 5 -7.70 0.36 6.86
C MET A 5 -9.00 0.74 6.15
N LYS A 6 -10.06 -0.08 6.19
CA LYS A 6 -11.32 0.17 5.50
C LYS A 6 -11.95 1.52 5.85
N GLU A 7 -12.19 1.77 7.14
CA GLU A 7 -12.82 3.04 7.58
C GLU A 7 -11.90 4.22 7.31
N MET A 8 -10.60 4.03 7.51
CA MET A 8 -9.56 5.01 7.26
C MET A 8 -9.55 5.45 5.79
N LEU A 9 -9.59 4.48 4.85
CA LEU A 9 -9.62 4.75 3.41
C LEU A 9 -10.96 5.27 2.92
N ASN A 10 -12.08 4.81 3.47
CA ASN A 10 -13.39 5.37 3.17
C ASN A 10 -13.49 6.83 3.59
N ASN A 11 -12.92 7.19 4.75
CA ASN A 11 -12.86 8.58 5.20
C ASN A 11 -11.93 9.41 4.30
N ALA A 12 -10.79 8.86 3.90
CA ALA A 12 -9.87 9.49 2.95
C ALA A 12 -10.54 9.76 1.61
N ASN A 13 -11.28 8.77 1.09
CA ASN A 13 -12.04 8.87 -0.14
C ASN A 13 -13.12 9.97 -0.08
N LYS A 14 -13.90 9.99 1.00
CA LYS A 14 -14.97 10.99 1.20
C LYS A 14 -14.43 12.41 1.30
N ASN A 15 -13.24 12.59 1.86
CA ASN A 15 -12.67 13.90 2.16
C ASN A 15 -11.49 14.27 1.24
N ASN A 16 -11.27 13.53 0.16
CA ASN A 16 -10.25 13.80 -0.87
C ASN A 16 -8.83 13.98 -0.31
N TYR A 17 -8.41 13.05 0.55
CA TYR A 17 -7.02 12.96 1.00
C TYR A 17 -6.47 11.55 0.85
N ALA A 18 -5.18 11.36 1.08
CA ALA A 18 -4.56 10.04 1.10
C ALA A 18 -3.89 9.76 2.45
N VAL A 19 -3.92 8.48 2.83
CA VAL A 19 -3.20 7.92 3.98
C VAL A 19 -1.86 7.37 3.48
N LEU A 20 -0.77 7.70 4.18
CA LEU A 20 0.52 7.08 3.90
C LEU A 20 0.55 5.64 4.42
N ALA A 21 1.01 4.74 3.58
CA ALA A 21 1.34 3.38 3.92
C ALA A 21 2.87 3.23 3.86
N VAL A 22 3.49 3.05 5.01
CA VAL A 22 4.94 3.07 5.19
C VAL A 22 5.46 1.65 5.33
N ASN A 23 6.39 1.25 4.45
CA ASN A 23 7.01 -0.05 4.54
C ASN A 23 7.96 -0.10 5.74
N CYS A 24 7.62 -0.98 6.69
CA CYS A 24 8.38 -1.23 7.90
C CYS A 24 8.89 -2.67 7.91
N PHE A 25 9.99 -2.92 8.63
CA PHE A 25 10.66 -4.22 8.65
C PHE A 25 11.27 -4.58 10.01
N ASN A 26 11.17 -3.70 10.99
CA ASN A 26 11.63 -3.92 12.36
C ASN A 26 10.91 -2.96 13.34
N MET A 27 11.13 -3.15 14.63
CA MET A 27 10.53 -2.34 15.68
C MET A 27 10.84 -0.84 15.53
N GLU A 28 12.06 -0.49 15.14
CA GLU A 28 12.51 0.90 15.03
C GLU A 28 11.76 1.65 13.93
N THR A 29 11.54 1.02 12.78
CA THR A 29 10.80 1.60 11.67
C THR A 29 9.31 1.75 12.01
N VAL A 30 8.69 0.75 12.64
CA VAL A 30 7.30 0.86 13.14
C VAL A 30 7.18 1.99 14.15
N ARG A 31 8.08 2.06 15.14
CA ARG A 31 8.10 3.13 16.14
C ARG A 31 8.24 4.52 15.54
N ALA A 32 9.12 4.66 14.55
CA ALA A 32 9.33 5.93 13.85
C ALA A 32 8.07 6.35 13.09
N ALA A 33 7.42 5.42 12.37
CA ALA A 33 6.20 5.68 11.64
C ALA A 33 5.04 6.08 12.56
N VAL A 34 4.82 5.34 13.66
CA VAL A 34 3.77 5.65 14.64
C VAL A 34 4.02 7.00 15.32
N LYS A 35 5.28 7.31 15.68
CA LYS A 35 5.64 8.61 16.26
C LYS A 35 5.37 9.75 15.29
N ALA A 36 5.74 9.61 14.02
CA ALA A 36 5.47 10.62 12.98
C ALA A 36 3.95 10.85 12.80
N ALA A 37 3.16 9.77 12.80
CA ALA A 37 1.71 9.84 12.73
C ALA A 37 1.10 10.63 13.91
N GLU A 38 1.58 10.39 15.15
CA GLU A 38 1.14 11.16 16.32
C GLU A 38 1.50 12.64 16.23
N GLU A 39 2.76 12.96 15.88
CA GLU A 39 3.22 14.35 15.73
C GLU A 39 2.42 15.11 14.67
N LYS A 40 2.02 14.43 13.60
CA LYS A 40 1.20 14.99 12.52
C LYS A 40 -0.31 14.89 12.76
N ARG A 41 -0.74 14.18 13.82
CA ARG A 41 -2.16 13.88 14.09
C ARG A 41 -2.86 13.27 12.89
N ALA A 42 -2.18 12.36 12.19
CA ALA A 42 -2.62 11.76 10.95
C ALA A 42 -2.75 10.23 11.08
N PRO A 43 -3.71 9.61 10.38
CA PRO A 43 -3.76 8.16 10.26
C PRO A 43 -2.52 7.64 9.51
N ILE A 44 -2.13 6.39 9.80
CA ILE A 44 -1.02 5.74 9.10
C ILE A 44 -1.28 4.25 8.91
N ILE A 45 -0.77 3.69 7.82
CA ILE A 45 -0.76 2.26 7.55
C ILE A 45 0.68 1.77 7.66
N ILE A 46 0.92 0.78 8.50
CA ILE A 46 2.19 0.07 8.59
C ILE A 46 2.13 -1.09 7.61
N ASN A 47 2.88 -1.02 6.53
CA ASN A 47 3.00 -2.08 5.55
C ASN A 47 4.14 -3.02 5.90
N ILE A 48 3.88 -4.33 5.86
CA ILE A 48 4.89 -5.37 5.91
C ILE A 48 4.78 -6.18 4.63
N VAL A 49 5.79 -6.08 3.78
CA VAL A 49 5.87 -6.86 2.53
C VAL A 49 6.06 -8.33 2.88
N GLN A 50 5.39 -9.24 2.17
CA GLN A 50 5.46 -10.68 2.44
C GLN A 50 6.89 -11.21 2.48
N ASP A 51 7.77 -10.75 1.58
CA ASP A 51 9.15 -11.23 1.53
C ASP A 51 9.90 -10.97 2.85
N HIS A 52 9.52 -9.94 3.61
CA HIS A 52 10.09 -9.66 4.92
C HIS A 52 9.68 -10.67 6.00
N PHE A 53 8.58 -11.44 5.81
CA PHE A 53 8.17 -12.45 6.79
C PHE A 53 9.21 -13.55 6.97
N GLN A 54 9.90 -13.92 5.92
CA GLN A 54 10.90 -14.98 5.97
C GLN A 54 12.24 -14.50 6.53
N GLU A 55 12.56 -13.21 6.37
CA GLU A 55 13.86 -12.65 6.70
C GLU A 55 13.93 -12.08 8.11
N HIS A 56 13.16 -11.05 8.43
CA HIS A 56 13.35 -10.28 9.65
C HIS A 56 12.08 -9.67 10.26
N ALA A 57 10.95 -9.71 9.57
CA ALA A 57 9.68 -9.13 10.03
C ALA A 57 8.57 -10.18 10.14
N LYS A 58 8.87 -11.33 10.75
CA LYS A 58 7.89 -12.39 10.99
C LYS A 58 6.62 -11.83 11.64
N ALA A 59 5.46 -12.26 11.14
CA ALA A 59 4.18 -11.72 11.60
C ALA A 59 3.98 -11.88 13.12
N GLU A 60 4.40 -13.03 13.68
CA GLU A 60 4.34 -13.29 15.14
C GLU A 60 5.20 -12.35 15.98
N LEU A 61 6.18 -11.66 15.39
CA LEU A 61 7.00 -10.67 16.07
C LEU A 61 6.51 -9.26 15.83
N ILE A 62 6.29 -8.91 14.56
CA ILE A 62 5.99 -7.51 14.20
C ILE A 62 4.59 -7.06 14.61
N ALA A 63 3.60 -7.96 14.60
CA ALA A 63 2.24 -7.61 14.97
C ALA A 63 2.08 -7.29 16.47
N PRO A 64 2.59 -8.09 17.43
CA PRO A 64 2.60 -7.70 18.83
C PRO A 64 3.37 -6.42 19.12
N ILE A 65 4.52 -6.21 18.46
CA ILE A 65 5.30 -4.96 18.55
C ILE A 65 4.44 -3.77 18.10
N THR A 66 3.82 -3.87 16.92
CA THR A 66 2.97 -2.80 16.40
C THR A 66 1.80 -2.53 17.35
N LYS A 67 1.11 -3.57 17.81
CA LYS A 67 -0.02 -3.46 18.74
C LYS A 67 0.37 -2.76 20.04
N GLU A 68 1.53 -3.07 20.61
CA GLU A 68 2.01 -2.41 21.84
C GLU A 68 2.41 -0.96 21.57
N LEU A 69 3.08 -0.66 20.46
CA LEU A 69 3.48 0.70 20.09
C LEU A 69 2.29 1.63 19.83
N VAL A 70 1.14 1.10 19.39
CA VAL A 70 -0.07 1.90 19.15
C VAL A 70 -1.02 1.95 20.34
N LYS A 71 -0.74 1.19 21.40
CA LYS A 71 -1.50 1.23 22.64
C LYS A 71 -1.47 2.64 23.23
N ASN A 72 -2.62 3.14 23.62
CA ASN A 72 -2.77 4.52 24.13
C ASN A 72 -2.46 5.63 23.12
N LYS A 73 -2.40 5.34 21.83
CA LYS A 73 -2.25 6.34 20.78
C LYS A 73 -3.62 6.81 20.28
N ASN A 74 -3.72 8.12 20.00
CA ASN A 74 -4.96 8.76 19.56
C ASN A 74 -5.13 8.80 18.04
N VAL A 75 -4.13 8.31 17.29
CA VAL A 75 -4.19 8.25 15.83
C VAL A 75 -4.57 6.84 15.36
N PRO A 76 -5.36 6.70 14.29
CA PRO A 76 -5.64 5.41 13.67
C PRO A 76 -4.37 4.82 13.04
N VAL A 77 -4.09 3.55 13.34
CA VAL A 77 -2.97 2.79 12.78
C VAL A 77 -3.48 1.44 12.30
N ALA A 78 -3.29 1.12 11.04
CA ALA A 78 -3.53 -0.20 10.48
C ALA A 78 -2.19 -0.94 10.30
N LEU A 79 -2.19 -2.25 10.49
CA LEU A 79 -1.11 -3.15 10.11
C LEU A 79 -1.55 -3.97 8.91
N ASN A 80 -0.88 -3.80 7.78
CA ASN A 80 -1.24 -4.36 6.50
C ASN A 80 -0.19 -5.34 5.99
N LEU A 81 -0.61 -6.53 5.54
CA LEU A 81 0.20 -7.36 4.67
C LEU A 81 0.25 -6.69 3.30
N ASP A 82 1.45 -6.40 2.83
CA ASP A 82 1.72 -5.75 1.54
C ASP A 82 2.23 -6.80 0.55
N HIS A 83 1.66 -6.87 -0.64
CA HIS A 83 1.96 -7.86 -1.67
C HIS A 83 1.95 -9.32 -1.18
N GLY A 84 0.83 -9.74 -0.56
CA GLY A 84 0.56 -11.15 -0.30
C GLY A 84 0.49 -11.92 -1.62
N LYS A 85 1.30 -12.98 -1.78
CA LYS A 85 1.46 -13.73 -3.04
C LYS A 85 0.53 -14.92 -3.13
N ASP A 86 -0.04 -15.32 -2.01
CA ASP A 86 -0.87 -16.52 -1.90
C ASP A 86 -1.83 -16.44 -0.70
N TYR A 87 -2.81 -17.35 -0.71
CA TYR A 87 -3.81 -17.47 0.34
C TYR A 87 -3.21 -17.78 1.71
N ASP A 88 -2.19 -18.64 1.77
CA ASP A 88 -1.55 -19.07 3.01
C ASP A 88 -0.86 -17.92 3.73
N SER A 89 -0.23 -17.03 3.00
CA SER A 89 0.37 -15.79 3.54
C SER A 89 -0.67 -14.86 4.14
N CYS A 90 -1.84 -14.76 3.51
CA CYS A 90 -2.96 -13.99 4.03
C CYS A 90 -3.50 -14.61 5.33
N VAL A 91 -3.65 -15.94 5.37
CA VAL A 91 -4.03 -16.69 6.58
C VAL A 91 -3.00 -16.50 7.70
N TYR A 92 -1.70 -16.57 7.37
CA TYR A 92 -0.62 -16.36 8.32
C TYR A 92 -0.66 -14.96 8.93
N ALA A 93 -0.78 -13.90 8.11
CA ALA A 93 -0.90 -12.53 8.58
C ALA A 93 -2.15 -12.34 9.47
N LEU A 94 -3.30 -12.85 9.04
CA LEU A 94 -4.55 -12.80 9.80
C LEU A 94 -4.41 -13.43 11.19
N ARG A 95 -3.86 -14.65 11.26
CA ARG A 95 -3.67 -15.39 12.52
C ARG A 95 -2.78 -14.66 13.53
N HIS A 96 -1.87 -13.83 13.05
CA HIS A 96 -0.94 -13.07 13.89
C HIS A 96 -1.43 -11.65 14.20
N GLY A 97 -2.65 -11.29 13.76
CA GLY A 97 -3.32 -10.06 14.19
C GLY A 97 -3.04 -8.86 13.29
N PHE A 98 -2.73 -9.08 12.02
CA PHE A 98 -2.82 -8.04 11.01
C PHE A 98 -4.28 -7.55 10.90
N THR A 99 -4.46 -6.28 10.61
CA THR A 99 -5.79 -5.65 10.52
C THR A 99 -6.25 -5.47 9.08
N SER A 100 -5.35 -5.67 8.14
CA SER A 100 -5.58 -5.49 6.72
C SER A 100 -4.68 -6.41 5.90
N LEU A 101 -5.13 -6.82 4.73
CA LEU A 101 -4.42 -7.72 3.83
C LEU A 101 -4.42 -7.11 2.42
N MET A 102 -3.32 -7.26 1.70
CA MET A 102 -3.30 -7.14 0.25
C MET A 102 -2.98 -8.49 -0.35
N ILE A 103 -3.78 -8.90 -1.34
CA ILE A 103 -3.49 -10.02 -2.21
C ILE A 103 -3.12 -9.48 -3.60
N ASP A 104 -1.95 -9.87 -4.08
CA ASP A 104 -1.44 -9.45 -5.38
C ASP A 104 -1.45 -10.64 -6.35
N ALA A 105 -2.53 -10.76 -7.10
CA ALA A 105 -2.68 -11.70 -8.20
C ALA A 105 -2.66 -10.98 -9.56
N SER A 106 -2.12 -9.76 -9.64
CA SER A 106 -2.10 -8.91 -10.84
C SER A 106 -1.34 -9.52 -12.03
N SER A 107 -0.43 -10.45 -11.77
CA SER A 107 0.28 -11.20 -12.79
C SER A 107 -0.52 -12.37 -13.42
N ARG A 108 -1.71 -12.65 -12.87
CA ARG A 108 -2.60 -13.70 -13.37
C ARG A 108 -3.62 -13.15 -14.35
N PRO A 109 -4.24 -14.02 -15.20
CA PRO A 109 -5.39 -13.61 -16.00
C PRO A 109 -6.49 -12.98 -15.13
N PHE A 110 -7.23 -12.02 -15.68
CA PHE A 110 -8.26 -11.26 -14.96
C PHE A 110 -9.25 -12.13 -14.17
N THR A 111 -9.74 -13.21 -14.77
CA THR A 111 -10.68 -14.15 -14.12
C THR A 111 -10.05 -14.86 -12.94
N GLU A 112 -8.79 -15.31 -13.05
CA GLU A 112 -8.05 -15.95 -11.97
C GLU A 112 -7.74 -14.97 -10.84
N ASN A 113 -7.39 -13.71 -11.18
CA ASN A 113 -7.19 -12.66 -10.20
C ASN A 113 -8.47 -12.40 -9.38
N ILE A 114 -9.65 -12.38 -10.04
CA ILE A 114 -10.94 -12.26 -9.36
C ILE A 114 -11.17 -13.42 -8.38
N GLU A 115 -10.93 -14.65 -8.80
CA GLU A 115 -11.15 -15.84 -7.97
C GLU A 115 -10.24 -15.82 -6.73
N ILE A 116 -8.93 -15.67 -6.93
CA ILE A 116 -7.94 -15.61 -5.83
C ILE A 116 -8.27 -14.46 -4.86
N THR A 117 -8.52 -13.27 -5.40
CA THR A 117 -8.83 -12.09 -4.59
C THR A 117 -10.14 -12.28 -3.83
N GLY A 118 -11.16 -12.86 -4.46
CA GLY A 118 -12.45 -13.13 -3.85
C GLY A 118 -12.36 -14.10 -2.66
N GLU A 119 -11.54 -15.14 -2.75
CA GLU A 119 -11.28 -16.09 -1.65
C GLU A 119 -10.66 -15.38 -0.44
N VAL A 120 -9.65 -14.52 -0.66
CA VAL A 120 -9.03 -13.75 0.42
C VAL A 120 -10.00 -12.74 1.03
N VAL A 121 -10.86 -12.12 0.22
CA VAL A 121 -11.92 -11.22 0.71
C VAL A 121 -12.89 -11.95 1.61
N GLN A 122 -13.32 -13.17 1.27
CA GLN A 122 -14.22 -13.95 2.12
C GLN A 122 -13.57 -14.26 3.48
N LEU A 123 -12.31 -14.69 3.47
CA LEU A 123 -11.52 -14.92 4.68
C LEU A 123 -11.43 -13.67 5.55
N ALA A 124 -11.03 -12.55 4.96
CA ALA A 124 -10.82 -11.29 5.65
C ALA A 124 -12.11 -10.72 6.24
N LYS A 125 -13.21 -10.76 5.50
CA LYS A 125 -14.53 -10.31 5.99
C LYS A 125 -15.01 -11.08 7.21
N ALA A 126 -14.81 -12.39 7.23
CA ALA A 126 -15.17 -13.22 8.38
C ALA A 126 -14.41 -12.82 9.67
N ALA A 127 -13.22 -12.25 9.52
CA ALA A 127 -12.37 -11.80 10.63
C ALA A 127 -12.43 -10.28 10.89
N GLY A 128 -13.24 -9.53 10.12
CA GLY A 128 -13.34 -8.07 10.26
C GLY A 128 -12.16 -7.27 9.70
N LEU A 129 -11.35 -7.88 8.80
CA LEU A 129 -10.23 -7.24 8.14
C LEU A 129 -10.67 -6.59 6.82
N SER A 130 -9.85 -5.66 6.33
CA SER A 130 -9.98 -5.09 4.98
C SER A 130 -9.04 -5.74 4.00
N VAL A 131 -9.42 -5.70 2.71
CA VAL A 131 -8.61 -6.25 1.62
C VAL A 131 -8.37 -5.21 0.54
N GLU A 132 -7.11 -5.16 0.10
CA GLU A 132 -6.64 -4.49 -1.11
C GLU A 132 -6.36 -5.53 -2.18
N GLY A 133 -6.79 -5.27 -3.41
CA GLY A 133 -6.42 -6.04 -4.60
C GLY A 133 -5.66 -5.16 -5.58
N GLU A 134 -5.10 -5.75 -6.64
CA GLU A 134 -4.35 -5.04 -7.67
C GLU A 134 -4.83 -5.39 -9.08
N LEU A 135 -4.97 -4.38 -9.92
CA LEU A 135 -5.19 -4.50 -11.38
C LEU A 135 -4.14 -3.72 -12.17
N GLY A 136 -3.80 -4.26 -13.33
CA GLY A 136 -2.57 -3.89 -14.03
C GLY A 136 -1.39 -4.51 -13.28
N HIS A 137 -0.17 -4.19 -13.66
CA HIS A 137 1.01 -4.68 -12.96
C HIS A 137 1.98 -3.54 -12.65
N ILE A 138 2.45 -3.47 -11.40
CA ILE A 138 3.37 -2.43 -10.98
C ILE A 138 4.80 -2.95 -11.10
N GLY A 139 5.55 -2.40 -12.06
CA GLY A 139 6.89 -2.84 -12.38
C GLY A 139 7.96 -2.41 -11.37
N SER A 140 9.23 -2.66 -11.71
CA SER A 140 10.39 -2.27 -10.90
C SER A 140 11.00 -0.95 -11.37
N GLY A 141 11.29 -0.04 -10.43
CA GLY A 141 11.97 1.24 -10.69
C GLY A 141 13.37 1.09 -11.29
N ALA A 142 14.06 -0.03 -10.98
CA ALA A 142 15.38 -0.32 -11.53
C ALA A 142 15.35 -0.55 -13.06
N SER A 143 14.25 -1.10 -13.60
CA SER A 143 14.02 -1.32 -15.02
C SER A 143 13.07 -0.30 -15.65
N TYR A 144 12.72 0.75 -14.90
CA TYR A 144 11.75 1.75 -15.34
C TYR A 144 12.20 2.46 -16.63
N THR A 145 11.34 2.42 -17.64
CA THR A 145 11.30 3.35 -18.77
C THR A 145 9.85 3.79 -18.92
N GLY A 146 9.58 5.05 -19.19
CA GLY A 146 8.19 5.53 -19.29
C GLY A 146 7.32 4.73 -20.28
N GLU A 147 7.93 4.12 -21.29
CA GLU A 147 7.23 3.32 -22.29
C GLU A 147 6.84 1.93 -21.76
N ASN A 148 7.75 1.23 -21.07
CA ASN A 148 7.45 -0.13 -20.59
C ASN A 148 6.38 -0.16 -19.47
N GLN A 149 6.09 0.97 -18.84
CA GLN A 149 5.02 1.05 -17.85
C GLN A 149 3.63 1.12 -18.46
N LYS A 150 3.49 1.67 -19.68
CA LYS A 150 2.18 1.83 -20.34
C LYS A 150 1.50 0.49 -20.63
N GLU A 151 2.28 -0.54 -20.93
CA GLU A 151 1.77 -1.91 -21.17
C GLU A 151 1.24 -2.58 -19.89
N LEU A 152 1.62 -2.02 -18.73
CA LEU A 152 1.26 -2.54 -17.40
C LEU A 152 0.08 -1.79 -16.76
N TYR A 153 -0.44 -0.75 -17.41
CA TYR A 153 -1.49 0.09 -16.84
C TYR A 153 -2.76 -0.70 -16.55
N THR A 154 -3.45 -0.28 -15.48
CA THR A 154 -4.79 -0.78 -15.17
C THR A 154 -5.76 -0.43 -16.29
N ASP A 155 -6.52 -1.42 -16.79
CA ASP A 155 -7.63 -1.17 -17.70
C ASP A 155 -8.84 -0.62 -16.92
N PRO A 156 -9.28 0.62 -17.19
CA PRO A 156 -10.45 1.19 -16.52
C PRO A 156 -11.74 0.36 -16.68
N GLY A 157 -11.87 -0.31 -17.83
CA GLY A 157 -13.04 -1.14 -18.13
C GLY A 157 -13.22 -2.33 -17.19
N GLU A 158 -12.13 -2.87 -16.66
CA GLU A 158 -12.14 -4.02 -15.75
C GLU A 158 -12.39 -3.64 -14.29
N THR A 159 -12.16 -2.38 -13.92
CA THR A 159 -12.12 -1.96 -12.50
C THR A 159 -13.44 -2.12 -11.77
N LYS A 160 -14.55 -1.77 -12.44
CA LYS A 160 -15.90 -1.88 -11.84
C LYS A 160 -16.25 -3.34 -11.57
N GLU A 161 -16.06 -4.20 -12.56
CA GLU A 161 -16.32 -5.63 -12.46
C GLU A 161 -15.45 -6.27 -11.36
N PHE A 162 -14.18 -5.88 -11.27
CA PHE A 162 -13.27 -6.36 -10.24
C PHE A 162 -13.77 -6.04 -8.83
N PHE A 163 -14.19 -4.78 -8.56
CA PHE A 163 -14.78 -4.41 -7.29
C PHE A 163 -16.07 -5.18 -6.96
N GLU A 164 -16.94 -5.34 -7.95
CA GLU A 164 -18.25 -5.99 -7.77
C GLU A 164 -18.09 -7.50 -7.50
N LYS A 165 -17.19 -8.16 -8.22
CA LYS A 165 -17.00 -9.61 -8.09
C LYS A 165 -16.15 -9.99 -6.88
N THR A 166 -15.11 -9.24 -6.57
CA THR A 166 -14.20 -9.55 -5.46
C THR A 166 -14.70 -9.00 -4.13
N GLY A 167 -15.29 -7.79 -4.17
CA GLY A 167 -15.73 -7.08 -2.97
C GLY A 167 -14.58 -6.54 -2.12
N ILE A 168 -13.44 -6.21 -2.71
CA ILE A 168 -12.30 -5.53 -2.06
C ILE A 168 -12.69 -4.17 -1.50
N ASP A 169 -11.89 -3.67 -0.56
CA ASP A 169 -12.09 -2.36 0.07
C ASP A 169 -11.30 -1.25 -0.61
N ALA A 170 -10.18 -1.58 -1.27
CA ALA A 170 -9.33 -0.65 -2.02
C ALA A 170 -8.68 -1.35 -3.22
N LEU A 171 -8.36 -0.58 -4.27
CA LEU A 171 -7.71 -1.06 -5.49
C LEU A 171 -6.38 -0.38 -5.71
N ALA A 172 -5.29 -1.16 -5.76
CA ALA A 172 -4.00 -0.72 -6.25
C ALA A 172 -4.05 -0.63 -7.78
N VAL A 173 -3.70 0.56 -8.31
CA VAL A 173 -3.74 0.84 -9.74
C VAL A 173 -2.34 1.07 -10.29
N SER A 174 -2.04 0.42 -11.41
CA SER A 174 -0.85 0.71 -12.20
C SER A 174 -1.13 1.92 -13.09
N CYS A 175 -0.44 3.02 -12.82
CA CYS A 175 -0.66 4.29 -13.49
C CYS A 175 0.64 5.06 -13.77
N GLY A 176 1.77 4.36 -13.87
CA GLY A 176 3.06 4.94 -14.28
C GLY A 176 4.13 5.01 -13.20
N THR A 177 3.81 4.66 -11.95
CA THR A 177 4.81 4.46 -10.90
C THR A 177 5.34 3.02 -10.89
N ALA A 178 6.49 2.80 -10.25
CA ALA A 178 7.10 1.49 -10.11
C ALA A 178 7.72 1.31 -8.71
N HIS A 179 7.92 0.06 -8.29
CA HIS A 179 8.48 -0.27 -6.98
C HIS A 179 9.99 -0.01 -6.89
N GLY A 180 10.45 0.40 -5.71
CA GLY A 180 11.86 0.51 -5.38
C GLY A 180 12.47 1.86 -5.76
N LEU A 181 13.74 1.83 -6.17
CA LEU A 181 14.51 3.03 -6.52
C LEU A 181 14.54 3.21 -8.03
N TYR A 182 14.23 4.42 -8.47
CA TYR A 182 14.50 4.84 -9.86
C TYR A 182 15.98 5.14 -10.05
N LYS A 183 16.45 5.05 -11.29
CA LYS A 183 17.78 5.54 -11.66
C LYS A 183 17.90 7.02 -11.32
N GLU A 184 19.12 7.49 -11.09
CA GLU A 184 19.37 8.89 -10.76
C GLU A 184 18.81 9.83 -11.84
N GLY A 185 18.07 10.85 -11.41
CA GLY A 185 17.43 11.84 -12.30
C GLY A 185 16.12 11.38 -12.94
N VAL A 186 15.68 10.14 -12.75
CA VAL A 186 14.40 9.65 -13.26
C VAL A 186 13.29 9.94 -12.26
N ILE A 187 12.25 10.61 -12.74
CA ILE A 187 10.99 10.85 -12.03
C ILE A 187 9.89 10.08 -12.80
N PRO A 188 9.06 9.26 -12.13
CA PRO A 188 8.00 8.51 -12.79
C PRO A 188 6.94 9.45 -13.40
N GLU A 189 6.46 9.10 -14.57
CA GLU A 189 5.36 9.81 -15.23
C GLU A 189 4.02 9.22 -14.80
N ILE A 190 3.38 9.87 -13.82
CA ILE A 190 2.06 9.44 -13.34
C ILE A 190 0.98 9.82 -14.35
N ASN A 191 0.18 8.85 -14.76
CA ASN A 191 -0.98 9.07 -15.62
C ASN A 191 -2.18 9.53 -14.77
N PHE A 192 -2.30 10.84 -14.58
CA PHE A 192 -3.35 11.45 -13.77
C PHE A 192 -4.76 11.30 -14.37
N GLU A 193 -4.86 11.27 -15.70
CA GLU A 193 -6.15 11.12 -16.37
C GLU A 193 -6.69 9.69 -16.17
N LEU A 194 -5.82 8.68 -16.23
CA LEU A 194 -6.17 7.31 -15.89
C LEU A 194 -6.70 7.18 -14.46
N ILE A 195 -6.03 7.83 -13.48
CA ILE A 195 -6.49 7.82 -12.09
C ILE A 195 -7.89 8.44 -11.98
N LYS A 196 -8.14 9.57 -12.61
CA LYS A 196 -9.47 10.23 -12.61
C LYS A 196 -10.54 9.36 -13.27
N GLU A 197 -10.21 8.73 -14.39
CA GLU A 197 -11.12 7.85 -15.10
C GLU A 197 -11.55 6.68 -14.21
N ILE A 198 -10.60 5.94 -13.64
CA ILE A 198 -10.88 4.83 -12.72
C ILE A 198 -11.66 5.32 -11.49
N LYS A 199 -11.32 6.48 -10.95
CA LYS A 199 -12.02 7.09 -9.82
C LYS A 199 -13.48 7.39 -10.16
N ASN A 200 -13.74 7.96 -11.32
CA ASN A 200 -15.11 8.27 -11.79
C ASN A 200 -15.94 7.01 -12.00
N ILE A 201 -15.34 5.94 -12.54
CA ILE A 201 -16.02 4.66 -12.76
C ILE A 201 -16.36 3.98 -11.44
N THR A 202 -15.42 3.95 -10.49
CA THR A 202 -15.55 3.13 -9.29
C THR A 202 -16.10 3.88 -8.07
N GLY A 203 -15.75 5.15 -7.92
CA GLY A 203 -16.03 5.94 -6.71
C GLY A 203 -15.37 5.38 -5.44
N LYS A 204 -14.51 4.38 -5.57
CA LYS A 204 -13.90 3.60 -4.47
C LYS A 204 -12.51 4.10 -4.10
N PRO A 205 -11.97 3.70 -2.93
CA PRO A 205 -10.60 4.00 -2.57
C PRO A 205 -9.59 3.43 -3.58
N LEU A 206 -8.69 4.28 -4.08
CA LEU A 206 -7.61 3.90 -4.98
C LEU A 206 -6.27 4.03 -4.26
N VAL A 207 -5.34 3.15 -4.62
CA VAL A 207 -4.01 3.05 -4.01
C VAL A 207 -2.93 3.28 -5.06
N LEU A 208 -1.97 4.13 -4.74
CA LEU A 208 -0.75 4.35 -5.51
C LEU A 208 0.41 3.60 -4.86
N HIS A 209 0.93 2.58 -5.53
CA HIS A 209 2.22 1.98 -5.19
C HIS A 209 3.37 2.75 -5.81
N GLY A 210 4.61 2.50 -5.35
CA GLY A 210 5.78 3.17 -5.89
C GLY A 210 5.81 4.68 -5.68
N GLY A 211 5.24 5.18 -4.57
CA GLY A 211 5.21 6.61 -4.26
C GLY A 211 6.58 7.22 -3.96
N SER A 212 7.58 6.40 -3.58
CA SER A 212 8.96 6.85 -3.40
C SER A 212 9.55 7.36 -4.73
N GLY A 213 10.14 8.56 -4.68
CA GLY A 213 10.76 9.16 -5.88
C GLY A 213 9.78 9.86 -6.84
N ALA A 214 8.47 9.78 -6.61
CA ALA A 214 7.47 10.46 -7.45
C ALA A 214 7.39 11.99 -7.23
N GLY A 215 8.07 12.48 -6.20
CA GLY A 215 8.09 13.91 -5.86
C GLY A 215 6.80 14.39 -5.18
N GLU A 216 6.92 15.46 -4.40
CA GLU A 216 5.79 15.99 -3.63
C GLU A 216 4.65 16.48 -4.53
N GLU A 217 4.97 17.17 -5.62
CA GLU A 217 3.98 17.71 -6.56
C GLU A 217 3.21 16.59 -7.26
N GLY A 218 3.92 15.55 -7.74
CA GLY A 218 3.31 14.38 -8.37
C GLY A 218 2.34 13.66 -7.43
N LEU A 219 2.76 13.44 -6.17
CA LEU A 219 1.92 12.80 -5.16
C LEU A 219 0.69 13.65 -4.80
N ARG A 220 0.85 14.96 -4.61
CA ARG A 220 -0.29 15.87 -4.34
C ARG A 220 -1.30 15.86 -5.49
N LYS A 221 -0.81 15.87 -6.73
CA LYS A 221 -1.67 15.81 -7.91
C LYS A 221 -2.38 14.44 -8.02
N ALA A 222 -1.70 13.33 -7.74
CA ALA A 222 -2.34 12.01 -7.70
C ALA A 222 -3.49 11.96 -6.67
N VAL A 223 -3.28 12.52 -5.47
CA VAL A 223 -4.34 12.65 -4.45
C VAL A 223 -5.52 13.48 -4.96
N SER A 224 -5.26 14.62 -5.60
CA SER A 224 -6.33 15.46 -6.19
C SER A 224 -7.09 14.74 -7.33
N CYS A 225 -6.47 13.73 -7.95
CA CYS A 225 -7.12 12.89 -8.97
C CYS A 225 -7.87 11.68 -8.41
N GLY A 226 -7.76 11.39 -7.10
CA GLY A 226 -8.55 10.36 -6.45
C GLY A 226 -7.79 9.26 -5.72
N ILE A 227 -6.47 9.34 -5.60
CA ILE A 227 -5.68 8.40 -4.78
C ILE A 227 -5.96 8.65 -3.29
N ASN A 228 -6.17 7.56 -2.53
CA ASN A 228 -6.51 7.59 -1.11
C ASN A 228 -5.52 6.84 -0.21
N LYS A 229 -4.60 6.07 -0.77
CA LYS A 229 -3.47 5.43 -0.08
C LYS A 229 -2.23 5.57 -0.95
N ILE A 230 -1.09 5.84 -0.33
CA ILE A 230 0.20 5.93 -1.03
C ILE A 230 1.22 5.07 -0.31
N ASN A 231 1.79 4.09 -1.02
CA ASN A 231 2.85 3.24 -0.49
C ASN A 231 4.22 3.92 -0.66
N VAL A 232 4.95 4.04 0.45
CA VAL A 232 6.29 4.64 0.50
C VAL A 232 7.25 3.69 1.22
N GLY A 233 8.30 3.25 0.53
CA GLY A 233 9.33 2.37 1.08
C GLY A 233 10.74 2.94 0.89
N ALA A 234 11.20 3.06 -0.35
CA ALA A 234 12.57 3.43 -0.68
C ALA A 234 13.03 4.78 -0.08
N ASP A 235 12.15 5.77 0.00
CA ASP A 235 12.49 7.08 0.59
C ASP A 235 12.69 7.00 2.11
N ILE A 236 12.01 6.07 2.80
CA ILE A 236 12.22 5.81 4.23
C ILE A 236 13.62 5.25 4.46
N PHE A 237 14.06 4.28 3.63
CA PHE A 237 15.42 3.74 3.69
C PHE A 237 16.48 4.81 3.39
N LYS A 238 16.24 5.65 2.37
CA LYS A 238 17.14 6.77 2.05
C LYS A 238 17.28 7.74 3.20
N ALA A 239 16.17 8.12 3.84
CA ALA A 239 16.18 9.02 5.00
C ALA A 239 16.94 8.41 6.18
N GLY A 240 16.70 7.14 6.50
CA GLY A 240 17.42 6.39 7.54
C GLY A 240 18.93 6.34 7.26
N ARG A 241 19.31 5.93 6.05
CA ARG A 241 20.71 5.90 5.61
C ARG A 241 21.40 7.26 5.74
N LYS A 242 20.74 8.33 5.24
CA LYS A 242 21.29 9.69 5.32
C LYS A 242 21.55 10.12 6.77
N LYS A 243 20.63 9.80 7.68
CA LYS A 243 20.77 10.12 9.10
C LYS A 243 21.93 9.36 9.75
N ILE A 244 22.00 8.05 9.52
CA ILE A 244 23.08 7.20 10.05
C ILE A 244 24.45 7.69 9.57
N TYR A 245 24.60 7.93 8.25
CA TYR A 245 25.84 8.47 7.68
C TYR A 245 26.22 9.82 8.30
N GLY A 246 25.26 10.72 8.45
CA GLY A 246 25.52 12.03 9.03
C GLY A 246 25.92 12.01 10.51
N GLU A 247 25.56 10.96 11.26
CA GLU A 247 26.01 10.79 12.64
C GLU A 247 27.38 10.10 12.73
N LEU A 248 27.67 9.17 11.82
CA LEU A 248 28.96 8.46 11.78
C LEU A 248 30.13 9.33 11.31
N MET A 249 29.85 10.40 10.56
CA MET A 249 30.88 11.31 10.01
C MET A 249 31.12 12.55 10.89
N LYS A 250 30.53 12.62 12.09
CA LYS A 250 30.83 13.61 13.13
C LYS A 250 31.97 13.17 14.02
#